data_d1e5a2760ba69bd95bbb4595d9c96410
#
_entry.id   d1e5a2760ba69bd95bbb4595d9c96410
#
_cell.length_a   1.000
_cell.length_b   1.000
_cell.length_c   1.000
_cell.angle_alpha   90.00
_cell.angle_beta   90.00
_cell.angle_gamma   90.00
#
_symmetry.space_group_name_H-M   'P 1'
#
loop_
_entity.id
_entity.type
_entity.pdbx_description
1 polymer ?
#
loop_
_entity_poly.entity_id
_entity_poly.type
_entity_poly.pdbx_seq_one_letter_code
_entity_poly.pdbx_strand_id
1 'polypeptide(L)'
;MKLLKKDNDAVMVVLPSDHHIKGEKEYIDTLLEAIELANRRRGVVTIGITPTRPETGYGCIEMGDKLQTSAGAYKISRFTEKANIEVAKDFLLKETYLWNSGIFVFRADVILREMEKYLPKIYKSLMEIYAHIGEDDEEEVIREQYNLIDGISIDFGIMQKTRKAYVIKGNFYWDDIGTFNALSRYLNKCSGNEISKNVYVQECENCSIFGDKNLIIGFGVKDLVIVDAGDVILVMDKNKDQEIKHLLNDLNENVDYGSYI
;
A
#
# COMPACT_ATOMS: atom_id res chain seq x y z
N MET A 1 -19.49 -3.83 -8.97
CA MET A 1 -20.76 -4.46 -9.42
C MET A 1 -21.99 -3.65 -8.95
N LYS A 2 -22.25 -3.50 -7.63
CA LYS A 2 -23.39 -2.71 -7.14
C LYS A 2 -23.43 -1.26 -7.65
N LEU A 3 -22.28 -0.61 -7.81
CA LEU A 3 -22.21 0.74 -8.38
C LEU A 3 -22.69 0.76 -9.82
N LEU A 4 -22.30 -0.20 -10.65
CA LEU A 4 -22.73 -0.26 -12.07
C LEU A 4 -24.23 -0.48 -12.25
N LYS A 5 -24.91 -1.15 -11.28
CA LYS A 5 -26.39 -1.25 -11.31
C LYS A 5 -27.06 0.11 -11.02
N LYS A 6 -26.35 1.03 -10.35
CA LYS A 6 -26.87 2.35 -10.00
C LYS A 6 -26.48 3.42 -11.01
N ASP A 7 -25.22 3.38 -11.49
CA ASP A 7 -24.65 4.36 -12.37
C ASP A 7 -23.58 3.70 -13.26
N ASN A 8 -23.84 3.67 -14.57
CA ASN A 8 -22.92 3.11 -15.57
C ASN A 8 -21.62 3.92 -15.72
N ASP A 9 -21.62 5.17 -15.29
CA ASP A 9 -20.49 6.09 -15.36
C ASP A 9 -19.77 6.27 -14.04
N ALA A 10 -20.11 5.46 -13.02
CA ALA A 10 -19.53 5.54 -11.69
C ALA A 10 -18.01 5.49 -11.71
N VAL A 11 -17.37 6.47 -11.08
CA VAL A 11 -15.92 6.50 -10.83
C VAL A 11 -15.66 6.06 -9.39
N MET A 12 -14.78 5.11 -9.23
CA MET A 12 -14.34 4.60 -7.94
C MET A 12 -13.02 5.24 -7.55
N VAL A 13 -12.92 5.69 -6.31
CA VAL A 13 -11.68 6.10 -5.64
C VAL A 13 -11.41 5.07 -4.56
N VAL A 14 -10.35 4.30 -4.72
CA VAL A 14 -9.94 3.24 -3.79
C VAL A 14 -8.76 3.75 -2.98
N LEU A 15 -8.96 3.86 -1.68
CA LEU A 15 -8.01 4.46 -0.74
C LEU A 15 -7.64 3.43 0.33
N PRO A 16 -6.33 3.23 0.62
CA PRO A 16 -5.92 2.61 1.87
C PRO A 16 -6.39 3.44 3.08
N SER A 17 -6.76 2.79 4.17
CA SER A 17 -7.35 3.46 5.35
C SER A 17 -6.33 3.85 6.42
N ASP A 18 -5.10 3.39 6.29
CA ASP A 18 -4.03 3.42 7.30
C ASP A 18 -2.83 4.29 6.90
N HIS A 19 -2.90 4.98 5.77
CA HIS A 19 -1.83 5.86 5.31
C HIS A 19 -1.81 7.20 6.04
N HIS A 20 -0.61 7.70 6.31
CA HIS A 20 -0.42 9.04 6.85
C HIS A 20 -0.24 10.09 5.76
N ILE A 21 -1.17 11.04 5.69
CA ILE A 21 -1.21 12.08 4.66
C ILE A 21 -1.22 13.45 5.35
N LYS A 22 -0.39 14.39 4.84
CA LYS A 22 -0.43 15.82 5.21
C LYS A 22 -0.52 16.67 3.95
N GLY A 23 -1.20 17.80 4.02
CA GLY A 23 -1.51 18.65 2.86
C GLY A 23 -2.88 18.26 2.29
N GLU A 24 -3.93 18.45 3.12
CA GLU A 24 -5.30 18.05 2.80
C GLU A 24 -5.79 18.64 1.48
N LYS A 25 -5.53 19.93 1.26
CA LYS A 25 -5.94 20.61 0.04
C LYS A 25 -5.30 20.00 -1.20
N GLU A 26 -3.99 19.84 -1.19
CA GLU A 26 -3.19 19.25 -2.29
C GLU A 26 -3.60 17.80 -2.55
N TYR A 27 -3.93 17.06 -1.50
CA TYR A 27 -4.43 15.70 -1.59
C TYR A 27 -5.79 15.64 -2.29
N ILE A 28 -6.75 16.47 -1.86
CA ILE A 28 -8.09 16.52 -2.45
C ILE A 28 -8.02 17.01 -3.91
N ASP A 29 -7.26 18.08 -4.18
CA ASP A 29 -7.06 18.57 -5.55
C ASP A 29 -6.50 17.47 -6.47
N THR A 30 -5.52 16.69 -5.99
CA THR A 30 -4.94 15.55 -6.72
C THR A 30 -5.98 14.44 -6.99
N LEU A 31 -6.84 14.12 -6.02
CA LEU A 31 -7.92 13.15 -6.19
C LEU A 31 -8.95 13.60 -7.23
N LEU A 32 -9.35 14.87 -7.20
CA LEU A 32 -10.30 15.44 -8.17
C LEU A 32 -9.75 15.36 -9.59
N GLU A 33 -8.47 15.67 -9.79
CA GLU A 33 -7.83 15.54 -11.09
C GLU A 33 -7.68 14.08 -11.53
N ALA A 34 -7.45 13.14 -10.60
CA ALA A 34 -7.43 11.71 -10.89
C ALA A 34 -8.80 11.21 -11.35
N ILE A 35 -9.89 11.70 -10.74
CA ILE A 35 -11.27 11.39 -11.14
C ILE A 35 -11.53 11.88 -12.56
N GLU A 36 -11.17 13.14 -12.86
CA GLU A 36 -11.34 13.71 -14.20
C GLU A 36 -10.53 12.92 -15.25
N LEU A 37 -9.28 12.61 -14.93
CA LEU A 37 -8.39 11.83 -15.82
C LEU A 37 -8.93 10.42 -16.09
N ALA A 38 -9.35 9.70 -15.04
CA ALA A 38 -9.93 8.36 -15.14
C ALA A 38 -11.18 8.35 -16.02
N ASN A 39 -12.05 9.36 -15.85
CA ASN A 39 -13.25 9.51 -16.64
C ASN A 39 -12.94 9.81 -18.13
N ARG A 40 -12.04 10.75 -18.38
CA ARG A 40 -11.69 11.18 -19.74
C ARG A 40 -10.89 10.15 -20.52
N ARG A 41 -9.91 9.48 -19.87
CA ARG A 41 -8.99 8.53 -20.52
C ARG A 41 -9.49 7.09 -20.53
N ARG A 42 -10.50 6.78 -19.72
CA ARG A 42 -11.04 5.42 -19.56
C ARG A 42 -9.92 4.41 -19.25
N GLY A 43 -9.12 4.71 -18.24
CA GLY A 43 -8.00 3.91 -17.76
C GLY A 43 -7.93 3.89 -16.25
N VAL A 44 -6.95 3.19 -15.71
CA VAL A 44 -6.65 3.13 -14.28
C VAL A 44 -5.65 4.24 -13.97
N VAL A 45 -5.99 5.11 -13.05
CA VAL A 45 -5.12 6.20 -12.56
C VAL A 45 -4.63 5.84 -11.16
N THR A 46 -3.34 6.00 -10.91
CA THR A 46 -2.79 5.95 -9.56
C THR A 46 -2.10 7.25 -9.21
N ILE A 47 -1.88 7.50 -7.91
CA ILE A 47 -1.11 8.64 -7.42
C ILE A 47 0.30 8.17 -7.13
N GLY A 48 1.27 8.85 -7.73
CA GLY A 48 2.68 8.58 -7.56
C GLY A 48 3.34 9.59 -6.63
N ILE A 49 4.14 9.12 -5.69
CA ILE A 49 4.86 9.95 -4.71
C ILE A 49 6.33 10.03 -5.10
N THR A 50 6.90 11.22 -5.04
CA THR A 50 8.33 11.40 -5.31
C THR A 50 9.17 10.66 -4.28
N PRO A 51 10.07 9.73 -4.68
CA PRO A 51 10.95 9.03 -3.78
C PRO A 51 11.87 9.98 -3.02
N THR A 52 12.01 9.78 -1.71
CA THR A 52 12.89 10.55 -0.83
C THR A 52 14.00 9.71 -0.20
N ARG A 53 13.92 8.38 -0.37
CA ARG A 53 14.87 7.38 0.15
C ARG A 53 14.81 6.11 -0.71
N PRO A 54 15.81 5.22 -0.65
CA PRO A 54 15.66 3.89 -1.23
C PRO A 54 14.63 3.10 -0.41
N GLU A 55 13.56 2.61 -1.05
CA GLU A 55 12.49 1.87 -0.39
C GLU A 55 12.16 0.60 -1.19
N THR A 56 12.17 -0.55 -0.51
CA THR A 56 11.93 -1.85 -1.14
C THR A 56 10.51 -2.37 -0.89
N GLY A 57 9.79 -1.77 0.05
CA GLY A 57 8.41 -2.13 0.40
C GLY A 57 7.36 -1.61 -0.59
N TYR A 58 7.71 -0.60 -1.40
CA TYR A 58 6.77 0.06 -2.29
C TYR A 58 6.87 -0.41 -3.75
N GLY A 59 5.74 -0.40 -4.44
CA GLY A 59 5.73 -0.44 -5.88
C GLY A 59 6.34 0.83 -6.49
N CYS A 60 7.02 0.69 -7.62
CA CYS A 60 7.66 1.78 -8.34
C CYS A 60 7.04 1.98 -9.73
N ILE A 61 6.80 3.23 -10.07
CA ILE A 61 6.16 3.65 -11.32
C ILE A 61 7.17 4.43 -12.15
N GLU A 62 7.48 3.95 -13.34
CA GLU A 62 8.23 4.69 -14.33
C GLU A 62 7.29 5.56 -15.16
N MET A 63 7.47 6.89 -15.08
CA MET A 63 6.73 7.84 -15.88
C MET A 63 7.15 7.77 -17.35
N GLY A 64 6.16 7.65 -18.23
CA GLY A 64 6.34 7.77 -19.67
C GLY A 64 5.95 9.14 -20.18
N ASP A 65 5.19 9.18 -21.27
CA ASP A 65 4.76 10.42 -21.92
C ASP A 65 3.92 11.29 -20.99
N LYS A 66 4.29 12.58 -20.89
CA LYS A 66 3.53 13.58 -20.17
C LYS A 66 2.22 13.87 -20.91
N LEU A 67 1.12 13.86 -20.16
CA LEU A 67 -0.18 14.20 -20.69
C LEU A 67 -0.44 15.70 -20.62
N GLN A 68 -1.21 16.22 -21.57
CA GLN A 68 -1.68 17.62 -21.52
C GLN A 68 -2.83 17.71 -20.50
N THR A 69 -2.47 17.90 -19.22
CA THR A 69 -3.39 18.09 -18.09
C THR A 69 -2.84 19.18 -17.18
N SER A 70 -3.70 19.76 -16.33
CA SER A 70 -3.32 20.78 -15.35
C SER A 70 -2.37 20.24 -14.27
N ALA A 71 -2.54 18.97 -13.86
CA ALA A 71 -1.86 18.34 -12.72
C ALA A 71 -0.51 17.68 -13.01
N GLY A 72 -0.01 17.70 -14.23
CA GLY A 72 1.20 16.95 -14.54
C GLY A 72 1.01 15.44 -14.43
N ALA A 73 0.05 14.92 -15.17
CA ALA A 73 -0.20 13.50 -15.32
C ALA A 73 0.70 12.89 -16.41
N TYR A 74 1.01 11.60 -16.25
CA TYR A 74 1.85 10.84 -17.15
C TYR A 74 1.19 9.50 -17.50
N LYS A 75 1.47 8.99 -18.68
CA LYS A 75 1.24 7.58 -18.97
C LYS A 75 2.27 6.75 -18.20
N ILE A 76 1.86 5.62 -17.63
CA ILE A 76 2.81 4.72 -17.00
C ILE A 76 3.56 3.95 -18.09
N SER A 77 4.88 4.06 -18.09
CA SER A 77 5.77 3.30 -18.98
C SER A 77 5.99 1.90 -18.44
N ARG A 78 6.24 1.80 -17.12
CA ARG A 78 6.48 0.54 -16.43
C ARG A 78 5.99 0.63 -14.98
N PHE A 79 5.40 -0.47 -14.52
CA PHE A 79 5.03 -0.67 -13.11
C PHE A 79 5.84 -1.85 -12.57
N THR A 80 6.56 -1.64 -11.46
CA THR A 80 7.41 -2.67 -10.83
C THR A 80 7.03 -2.77 -9.35
N GLU A 81 6.55 -3.94 -8.94
CA GLU A 81 6.22 -4.19 -7.55
C GLU A 81 7.47 -4.69 -6.81
N LYS A 82 7.80 -4.04 -5.67
CA LYS A 82 8.88 -4.39 -4.75
C LYS A 82 10.25 -4.57 -5.43
N ALA A 83 10.89 -3.47 -5.77
CA ALA A 83 12.25 -3.47 -6.29
C ALA A 83 13.25 -3.92 -5.19
N ASN A 84 14.33 -4.59 -5.58
CA ASN A 84 15.45 -4.81 -4.66
C ASN A 84 16.17 -3.51 -4.31
N ILE A 85 17.00 -3.51 -3.27
CA ILE A 85 17.62 -2.30 -2.72
C ILE A 85 18.52 -1.57 -3.74
N GLU A 86 19.22 -2.28 -4.61
CA GLU A 86 20.09 -1.68 -5.62
C GLU A 86 19.26 -0.97 -6.68
N VAL A 87 18.22 -1.61 -7.16
CA VAL A 87 17.26 -1.02 -8.10
C VAL A 87 16.52 0.16 -7.47
N ALA A 88 16.16 0.09 -6.18
CA ALA A 88 15.52 1.20 -5.47
C ALA A 88 16.46 2.42 -5.34
N LYS A 89 17.76 2.20 -5.14
CA LYS A 89 18.78 3.27 -5.17
C LYS A 89 18.89 3.91 -6.56
N ASP A 90 18.89 3.10 -7.62
CA ASP A 90 18.93 3.61 -8.99
C ASP A 90 17.67 4.42 -9.33
N PHE A 91 16.50 3.99 -8.86
CA PHE A 91 15.23 4.72 -9.06
C PHE A 91 15.22 6.07 -8.35
N LEU A 92 15.83 6.14 -7.16
CA LEU A 92 15.96 7.39 -6.42
C LEU A 92 16.79 8.45 -7.18
N LEU A 93 17.80 8.01 -7.95
CA LEU A 93 18.64 8.91 -8.75
C LEU A 93 17.97 9.39 -10.04
N LYS A 94 16.86 8.74 -10.45
CA LYS A 94 16.15 9.06 -11.69
C LYS A 94 14.86 9.81 -11.36
N GLU A 95 14.73 11.04 -11.80
CA GLU A 95 13.52 11.86 -11.61
C GLU A 95 12.28 11.31 -12.32
N THR A 96 12.44 10.24 -13.11
CA THR A 96 11.35 9.58 -13.86
C THR A 96 10.59 8.52 -13.07
N TYR A 97 11.01 8.22 -11.83
CA TYR A 97 10.37 7.21 -10.99
C TYR A 97 9.58 7.84 -9.84
N LEU A 98 8.44 7.22 -9.55
CA LEU A 98 7.58 7.56 -8.41
C LEU A 98 7.28 6.28 -7.61
N TRP A 99 7.05 6.42 -6.31
CA TRP A 99 6.45 5.35 -5.52
C TRP A 99 4.96 5.25 -5.82
N ASN A 100 4.44 4.03 -5.90
CA ASN A 100 3.00 3.78 -5.95
C ASN A 100 2.40 3.98 -4.55
N SER A 101 1.47 4.91 -4.43
CA SER A 101 0.79 5.17 -3.14
C SER A 101 -0.27 4.13 -2.79
N GLY A 102 -0.61 3.19 -3.68
CA GLY A 102 -1.75 2.28 -3.48
C GLY A 102 -3.12 2.94 -3.62
N ILE A 103 -3.17 4.22 -4.00
CA ILE A 103 -4.40 4.96 -4.28
C ILE A 103 -4.74 4.75 -5.76
N PHE A 104 -5.93 4.20 -6.05
CA PHE A 104 -6.36 3.94 -7.41
C PHE A 104 -7.69 4.61 -7.72
N VAL A 105 -7.78 5.21 -8.91
CA VAL A 105 -8.98 5.86 -9.41
C VAL A 105 -9.31 5.31 -10.79
N PHE A 106 -10.52 4.82 -10.97
CA PHE A 106 -10.97 4.23 -12.23
C PHE A 106 -12.49 4.22 -12.32
N ARG A 107 -13.02 4.19 -13.54
CA ARG A 107 -14.43 3.91 -13.75
C ARG A 107 -14.72 2.43 -13.52
N ALA A 108 -15.88 2.15 -12.95
CA ALA A 108 -16.31 0.77 -12.65
C ALA A 108 -16.39 -0.11 -13.91
N ASP A 109 -16.84 0.42 -15.05
CA ASP A 109 -16.88 -0.30 -16.32
C ASP A 109 -15.47 -0.55 -16.91
N VAL A 110 -14.52 0.33 -16.63
CA VAL A 110 -13.14 0.20 -17.12
C VAL A 110 -12.41 -0.90 -16.37
N ILE A 111 -12.48 -0.91 -15.05
CA ILE A 111 -11.79 -1.93 -14.25
C ILE A 111 -12.33 -3.34 -14.54
N LEU A 112 -13.63 -3.48 -14.79
CA LEU A 112 -14.20 -4.77 -15.18
C LEU A 112 -13.67 -5.28 -16.51
N ARG A 113 -13.50 -4.40 -17.51
CA ARG A 113 -12.88 -4.78 -18.79
C ARG A 113 -11.41 -5.18 -18.64
N GLU A 114 -10.67 -4.52 -17.76
CA GLU A 114 -9.29 -4.91 -17.46
C GLU A 114 -9.27 -6.27 -16.73
N MET A 115 -10.21 -6.51 -15.79
CA MET A 115 -10.38 -7.82 -15.14
C MET A 115 -10.78 -8.93 -16.12
N GLU A 116 -11.71 -8.68 -17.02
CA GLU A 116 -12.09 -9.62 -18.10
C GLU A 116 -10.87 -10.07 -18.89
N LYS A 117 -10.00 -9.11 -19.23
CA LYS A 117 -8.83 -9.35 -20.07
C LYS A 117 -7.69 -10.05 -19.33
N TYR A 118 -7.38 -9.64 -18.10
CA TYR A 118 -6.17 -10.07 -17.39
C TYR A 118 -6.42 -11.04 -16.24
N LEU A 119 -7.66 -11.10 -15.74
CA LEU A 119 -8.11 -11.91 -14.61
C LEU A 119 -9.44 -12.61 -14.91
N PRO A 120 -9.53 -13.41 -16.02
CA PRO A 120 -10.82 -13.94 -16.52
C PRO A 120 -11.55 -14.83 -15.51
N LYS A 121 -10.83 -15.53 -14.61
CA LYS A 121 -11.45 -16.32 -13.55
C LYS A 121 -12.18 -15.43 -12.55
N ILE A 122 -11.52 -14.36 -12.07
CA ILE A 122 -12.11 -13.39 -11.14
C ILE A 122 -13.29 -12.68 -11.80
N TYR A 123 -13.14 -12.26 -13.06
CA TYR A 123 -14.21 -11.63 -13.82
C TYR A 123 -15.45 -12.53 -13.89
N LYS A 124 -15.29 -13.84 -14.17
CA LYS A 124 -16.40 -14.80 -14.20
C LYS A 124 -17.15 -14.86 -12.87
N SER A 125 -16.43 -14.97 -11.74
CA SER A 125 -17.04 -14.96 -10.41
C SER A 125 -17.75 -13.64 -10.10
N LEU A 126 -17.18 -12.49 -10.53
CA LEU A 126 -17.81 -11.20 -10.38
C LEU A 126 -19.09 -11.07 -11.22
N MET A 127 -19.14 -11.65 -12.41
CA MET A 127 -20.36 -11.64 -13.25
C MET A 127 -21.46 -12.51 -12.66
N GLU A 128 -21.12 -13.64 -12.02
CA GLU A 128 -22.08 -14.46 -11.26
C GLU A 128 -22.67 -13.65 -10.08
N ILE A 129 -21.82 -13.03 -9.28
CA ILE A 129 -22.27 -12.11 -8.21
C ILE A 129 -23.17 -11.00 -8.78
N TYR A 130 -22.80 -10.45 -9.97
CA TYR A 130 -23.57 -9.37 -10.58
C TYR A 130 -25.01 -9.79 -10.94
N ALA A 131 -25.19 -11.01 -11.42
CA ALA A 131 -26.51 -11.54 -11.76
C ALA A 131 -27.43 -11.62 -10.53
N HIS A 132 -26.88 -11.94 -9.36
CA HIS A 132 -27.63 -12.16 -8.12
C HIS A 132 -27.72 -10.91 -7.21
N ILE A 133 -27.16 -9.75 -7.59
CA ILE A 133 -27.31 -8.51 -6.79
C ILE A 133 -28.78 -8.09 -6.73
N GLY A 134 -29.34 -8.07 -5.51
CA GLY A 134 -30.72 -7.70 -5.22
C GLY A 134 -31.68 -8.89 -5.21
N GLU A 135 -31.21 -10.12 -5.40
CA GLU A 135 -31.96 -11.36 -5.24
C GLU A 135 -31.81 -11.89 -3.81
N ASP A 136 -32.70 -12.81 -3.39
CA ASP A 136 -32.73 -13.35 -2.04
C ASP A 136 -31.46 -14.14 -1.67
N ASP A 137 -30.73 -14.68 -2.65
CA ASP A 137 -29.51 -15.48 -2.49
C ASP A 137 -28.21 -14.68 -2.66
N GLU A 138 -28.26 -13.35 -2.76
CA GLU A 138 -27.09 -12.49 -3.00
C GLU A 138 -25.92 -12.79 -2.05
N GLU A 139 -26.17 -12.90 -0.74
CA GLU A 139 -25.11 -13.11 0.26
C GLU A 139 -24.48 -14.50 0.16
N GLU A 140 -25.26 -15.51 -0.16
CA GLU A 140 -24.77 -16.88 -0.36
C GLU A 140 -23.88 -16.96 -1.59
N VAL A 141 -24.35 -16.43 -2.73
CA VAL A 141 -23.57 -16.38 -3.96
C VAL A 141 -22.26 -15.58 -3.81
N ILE A 142 -22.29 -14.44 -3.11
CA ILE A 142 -21.07 -13.68 -2.81
C ILE A 142 -20.05 -14.57 -2.08
N ARG A 143 -20.48 -15.26 -1.01
CA ARG A 143 -19.60 -16.12 -0.21
C ARG A 143 -19.01 -17.27 -1.03
N GLU A 144 -19.84 -17.94 -1.81
CA GLU A 144 -19.40 -19.03 -2.68
C GLU A 144 -18.37 -18.56 -3.71
N GLN A 145 -18.67 -17.46 -4.42
CA GLN A 145 -17.79 -16.96 -5.47
C GLN A 145 -16.47 -16.41 -4.92
N TYR A 146 -16.46 -15.77 -3.73
CA TYR A 146 -15.21 -15.34 -3.10
C TYR A 146 -14.31 -16.51 -2.70
N ASN A 147 -14.87 -17.66 -2.30
CA ASN A 147 -14.10 -18.88 -2.00
C ASN A 147 -13.43 -19.50 -3.24
N LEU A 148 -13.89 -19.16 -4.45
CA LEU A 148 -13.32 -19.64 -5.72
C LEU A 148 -12.23 -18.72 -6.28
N ILE A 149 -12.05 -17.52 -5.67
CA ILE A 149 -11.10 -16.51 -6.15
C ILE A 149 -9.74 -16.68 -5.47
N ASP A 150 -8.71 -16.93 -6.27
CA ASP A 150 -7.33 -16.82 -5.80
C ASP A 150 -6.98 -15.36 -5.56
N GLY A 151 -6.46 -15.03 -4.37
CA GLY A 151 -6.08 -13.67 -4.01
C GLY A 151 -4.93 -13.15 -4.87
N ILE A 152 -5.16 -12.03 -5.56
CA ILE A 152 -4.12 -11.30 -6.32
C ILE A 152 -4.33 -9.80 -6.15
N SER A 153 -3.25 -9.05 -5.89
CA SER A 153 -3.35 -7.59 -5.83
C SER A 153 -3.60 -6.98 -7.21
N ILE A 154 -4.21 -5.80 -7.23
CA ILE A 154 -4.42 -5.03 -8.46
C ILE A 154 -3.08 -4.72 -9.16
N ASP A 155 -1.99 -4.59 -8.40
CA ASP A 155 -0.65 -4.30 -8.90
C ASP A 155 -0.15 -5.41 -9.83
N PHE A 156 -0.18 -6.67 -9.38
CA PHE A 156 0.21 -7.83 -10.18
C PHE A 156 -0.85 -8.22 -11.20
N GLY A 157 -2.11 -8.13 -10.83
CA GLY A 157 -3.22 -8.57 -11.66
C GLY A 157 -3.46 -7.68 -12.87
N ILE A 158 -3.33 -6.37 -12.70
CA ILE A 158 -3.73 -5.37 -13.70
C ILE A 158 -2.60 -4.37 -13.99
N MET A 159 -2.04 -3.69 -12.98
CA MET A 159 -1.15 -2.54 -13.21
C MET A 159 0.12 -2.90 -13.98
N GLN A 160 0.70 -4.07 -13.74
CA GLN A 160 1.87 -4.56 -14.49
C GLN A 160 1.56 -4.96 -15.94
N LYS A 161 0.28 -5.14 -16.30
CA LYS A 161 -0.13 -5.71 -17.59
C LYS A 161 -0.88 -4.72 -18.47
N THR A 162 -1.60 -3.79 -17.86
CA THR A 162 -2.44 -2.86 -18.61
C THR A 162 -1.63 -1.79 -19.34
N ARG A 163 -2.05 -1.44 -20.56
CA ARG A 163 -1.51 -0.30 -21.30
C ARG A 163 -2.30 0.99 -21.10
N LYS A 164 -3.34 0.94 -20.25
CA LYS A 164 -4.22 2.07 -19.94
C LYS A 164 -4.02 2.53 -18.49
N ALA A 165 -2.77 2.52 -18.02
CA ALA A 165 -2.40 3.01 -16.71
C ALA A 165 -1.81 4.42 -16.82
N TYR A 166 -2.20 5.28 -15.89
CA TYR A 166 -1.76 6.67 -15.77
C TYR A 166 -1.37 6.96 -14.34
N VAL A 167 -0.45 7.91 -14.17
CA VAL A 167 -0.04 8.40 -12.85
C VAL A 167 -0.15 9.91 -12.78
N ILE A 168 -0.65 10.41 -11.65
CA ILE A 168 -0.58 11.82 -11.27
C ILE A 168 0.42 11.95 -10.13
N LYS A 169 1.32 12.93 -10.24
CA LYS A 169 2.31 13.20 -9.19
C LYS A 169 1.63 13.91 -8.02
N GLY A 170 1.63 13.27 -6.84
CA GLY A 170 1.14 13.86 -5.61
C GLY A 170 2.11 14.91 -5.06
N ASN A 171 1.59 16.09 -4.73
CA ASN A 171 2.36 17.20 -4.13
C ASN A 171 2.03 17.38 -2.64
N PHE A 172 1.74 16.30 -1.95
CA PHE A 172 1.45 16.23 -0.53
C PHE A 172 2.39 15.25 0.17
N TYR A 173 2.48 15.33 1.49
CA TYR A 173 3.23 14.33 2.26
C TYR A 173 2.43 13.03 2.34
N TRP A 174 3.12 11.90 2.11
CA TRP A 174 2.54 10.56 2.17
C TRP A 174 3.53 9.57 2.79
N ASP A 175 3.01 8.66 3.62
CA ASP A 175 3.71 7.53 4.20
C ASP A 175 2.69 6.42 4.47
N ASP A 176 2.98 5.17 4.10
CA ASP A 176 2.08 4.03 4.33
C ASP A 176 2.17 3.47 5.76
N ILE A 177 3.18 3.87 6.52
CA ILE A 177 3.50 3.38 7.87
C ILE A 177 3.50 1.83 7.94
N GLY A 178 3.91 1.17 6.88
CA GLY A 178 3.82 -0.29 6.72
C GLY A 178 4.90 -1.08 7.47
N THR A 179 5.82 -0.43 8.19
CA THR A 179 6.91 -1.10 8.93
C THR A 179 7.19 -0.39 10.26
N PHE A 180 7.89 -1.06 11.18
CA PHE A 180 8.33 -0.42 12.43
C PHE A 180 9.32 0.72 12.18
N ASN A 181 10.17 0.62 11.16
CA ASN A 181 11.04 1.72 10.75
C ASN A 181 10.25 2.92 10.21
N ALA A 182 9.12 2.68 9.54
CA ALA A 182 8.21 3.75 9.13
C ALA A 182 7.54 4.39 10.35
N LEU A 183 7.00 3.57 11.24
CA LEU A 183 6.33 4.01 12.46
C LEU A 183 7.27 4.77 13.40
N SER A 184 8.54 4.37 13.48
CA SER A 184 9.55 5.01 14.35
C SER A 184 9.79 6.48 14.02
N ARG A 185 9.55 6.90 12.77
CA ARG A 185 9.64 8.32 12.34
C ARG A 185 8.69 9.25 13.11
N TYR A 186 7.66 8.69 13.76
CA TYR A 186 6.66 9.41 14.54
C TYR A 186 6.92 9.34 16.06
N LEU A 187 7.97 8.63 16.48
CA LEU A 187 8.39 8.58 17.89
C LEU A 187 9.24 9.79 18.30
N ASN A 188 9.36 9.99 19.61
CA ASN A 188 10.26 10.99 20.15
C ASN A 188 11.72 10.57 19.95
N LYS A 189 12.57 11.52 19.55
CA LYS A 189 14.01 11.29 19.43
C LYS A 189 14.69 11.52 20.78
N CYS A 190 15.47 10.55 21.23
CA CYS A 190 16.25 10.61 22.46
C CYS A 190 17.64 10.02 22.23
N SER A 191 18.69 10.86 22.30
CA SER A 191 20.10 10.44 22.17
C SER A 191 20.37 9.52 20.97
N GLY A 192 19.79 9.85 19.79
CA GLY A 192 19.94 9.06 18.57
C GLY A 192 19.02 7.83 18.45
N ASN A 193 18.10 7.66 19.38
CA ASN A 193 17.08 6.60 19.35
C ASN A 193 15.68 7.19 19.17
N GLU A 194 14.74 6.38 18.65
CA GLU A 194 13.31 6.69 18.56
C GLU A 194 12.56 5.92 19.64
N ILE A 195 11.93 6.62 20.59
CA ILE A 195 11.29 6.00 21.74
C ILE A 195 9.86 6.47 21.96
N SER A 196 8.99 5.56 22.38
CA SER A 196 7.64 5.86 22.84
C SER A 196 7.64 6.25 24.34
N LYS A 197 6.46 6.31 24.94
CA LYS A 197 6.31 6.46 26.39
C LYS A 197 6.82 5.22 27.13
N ASN A 198 7.13 5.35 28.41
CA ASN A 198 7.59 4.26 29.27
C ASN A 198 8.87 3.57 28.78
N VAL A 199 9.80 4.32 28.18
CA VAL A 199 11.09 3.81 27.72
C VAL A 199 12.21 4.63 28.33
N TYR A 200 13.22 3.95 28.87
CA TYR A 200 14.48 4.53 29.33
C TYR A 200 15.64 3.91 28.56
N VAL A 201 16.55 4.72 28.05
CA VAL A 201 17.71 4.25 27.28
C VAL A 201 19.02 4.84 27.82
N GLN A 202 20.04 4.00 27.93
CA GLN A 202 21.40 4.39 28.30
C GLN A 202 22.40 3.61 27.42
N GLU A 203 23.37 4.31 26.84
CA GLU A 203 24.39 3.72 25.95
C GLU A 203 23.77 2.97 24.74
N CYS A 204 22.59 3.37 24.29
CA CYS A 204 21.89 2.81 23.13
C CYS A 204 22.15 3.67 21.89
N GLU A 205 22.19 3.02 20.72
CA GLU A 205 22.43 3.68 19.45
C GLU A 205 21.47 3.15 18.36
N ASN A 206 20.79 4.05 17.65
CA ASN A 206 19.91 3.74 16.52
C ASN A 206 18.80 2.70 16.82
N CYS A 207 18.26 2.69 18.04
CA CYS A 207 17.18 1.79 18.42
C CYS A 207 15.81 2.47 18.25
N SER A 208 14.79 1.69 17.88
CA SER A 208 13.39 2.10 17.85
C SER A 208 12.61 1.26 18.86
N ILE A 209 12.12 1.90 19.95
CA ILE A 209 11.55 1.18 21.10
C ILE A 209 10.12 1.65 21.33
N PHE A 210 9.19 0.70 21.19
CA PHE A 210 7.76 0.90 21.34
C PHE A 210 7.28 0.25 22.64
N GLY A 211 7.16 1.04 23.71
CA GLY A 211 6.58 0.60 24.99
C GLY A 211 5.12 1.05 25.08
N ASP A 212 4.30 0.26 25.76
CA ASP A 212 2.92 0.59 26.11
C ASP A 212 2.71 0.57 27.63
N LYS A 213 2.54 -0.61 28.21
CA LYS A 213 2.23 -0.79 29.64
C LYS A 213 3.47 -0.96 30.48
N ASN A 214 4.44 -1.70 29.99
CA ASN A 214 5.65 -2.03 30.72
C ASN A 214 6.70 -0.92 30.55
N LEU A 215 7.53 -0.70 31.59
CA LEU A 215 8.75 0.07 31.44
C LEU A 215 9.79 -0.77 30.71
N ILE A 216 10.23 -0.29 29.55
CA ILE A 216 11.34 -0.91 28.82
C ILE A 216 12.62 -0.16 29.13
N ILE A 217 13.64 -0.88 29.55
CA ILE A 217 14.98 -0.31 29.80
C ILE A 217 15.93 -0.89 28.75
N GLY A 218 16.46 -0.02 27.89
CA GLY A 218 17.53 -0.35 26.93
C GLY A 218 18.88 0.07 27.50
N PHE A 219 19.85 -0.86 27.54
CA PHE A 219 21.19 -0.57 28.00
C PHE A 219 22.24 -1.22 27.09
N GLY A 220 23.13 -0.42 26.50
CA GLY A 220 24.27 -0.89 25.71
C GLY A 220 23.91 -1.64 24.41
N VAL A 221 22.71 -1.39 23.83
CA VAL A 221 22.23 -2.08 22.62
C VAL A 221 22.22 -1.15 21.42
N LYS A 222 22.32 -1.75 20.21
CA LYS A 222 22.39 -1.02 18.94
C LYS A 222 21.53 -1.65 17.88
N ASP A 223 21.03 -0.81 16.95
CA ASP A 223 20.34 -1.20 15.72
C ASP A 223 19.16 -2.17 15.95
N LEU A 224 18.41 -1.99 17.05
CA LEU A 224 17.28 -2.84 17.39
C LEU A 224 15.94 -2.13 17.22
N VAL A 225 14.93 -2.91 16.84
CA VAL A 225 13.52 -2.61 17.08
C VAL A 225 13.05 -3.46 18.25
N ILE A 226 12.46 -2.82 19.28
CA ILE A 226 11.90 -3.49 20.46
C ILE A 226 10.44 -3.04 20.57
N VAL A 227 9.52 -3.99 20.64
CA VAL A 227 8.08 -3.72 20.71
C VAL A 227 7.46 -4.50 21.87
N ASP A 228 6.83 -3.80 22.79
CA ASP A 228 5.94 -4.38 23.81
C ASP A 228 4.50 -4.34 23.29
N ALA A 229 3.97 -5.48 22.88
CA ALA A 229 2.59 -5.65 22.43
C ALA A 229 1.66 -6.19 23.55
N GLY A 230 2.14 -6.16 24.81
CA GLY A 230 1.38 -6.57 25.98
C GLY A 230 1.71 -7.99 26.42
N ASP A 231 1.27 -8.99 25.70
CA ASP A 231 1.54 -10.41 25.96
C ASP A 231 2.73 -10.95 25.15
N VAL A 232 3.18 -10.19 24.15
CA VAL A 232 4.35 -10.53 23.32
C VAL A 232 5.34 -9.39 23.32
N ILE A 233 6.63 -9.72 23.42
CA ILE A 233 7.73 -8.79 23.23
C ILE A 233 8.52 -9.21 21.99
N LEU A 234 8.54 -8.34 20.98
CA LEU A 234 9.37 -8.50 19.81
C LEU A 234 10.70 -7.77 20.01
N VAL A 235 11.80 -8.48 19.76
CA VAL A 235 13.15 -7.89 19.67
C VAL A 235 13.75 -8.34 18.34
N MET A 236 14.12 -7.40 17.48
CA MET A 236 14.70 -7.72 16.18
C MET A 236 15.77 -6.72 15.76
N ASP A 237 16.65 -7.13 14.85
CA ASP A 237 17.53 -6.24 14.11
C ASP A 237 16.70 -5.27 13.25
N LYS A 238 17.03 -3.97 13.31
CA LYS A 238 16.32 -2.91 12.58
C LYS A 238 16.33 -3.13 11.04
N ASN A 239 17.33 -3.82 10.53
CA ASN A 239 17.45 -4.15 9.10
C ASN A 239 16.56 -5.33 8.68
N LYS A 240 15.94 -6.04 9.63
CA LYS A 240 15.05 -7.19 9.40
C LYS A 240 13.55 -6.82 9.30
N ASP A 241 13.24 -5.55 9.33
CA ASP A 241 11.89 -5.00 9.40
C ASP A 241 10.94 -5.54 8.30
N GLN A 242 11.44 -5.71 7.08
CA GLN A 242 10.66 -6.28 5.96
C GLN A 242 10.46 -7.81 6.06
N GLU A 243 11.21 -8.50 6.90
CA GLU A 243 11.16 -9.97 7.03
C GLU A 243 10.12 -10.44 8.07
N ILE A 244 9.51 -9.53 8.83
CA ILE A 244 8.53 -9.85 9.90
C ILE A 244 7.40 -10.76 9.39
N LYS A 245 6.92 -10.57 8.15
CA LYS A 245 5.86 -11.41 7.58
C LYS A 245 6.25 -12.89 7.48
N HIS A 246 7.52 -13.18 7.21
CA HIS A 246 8.02 -14.56 7.19
C HIS A 246 8.04 -15.14 8.60
N LEU A 247 8.54 -14.37 9.58
CA LEU A 247 8.51 -14.80 10.99
C LEU A 247 7.09 -15.10 11.48
N LEU A 248 6.11 -14.23 11.16
CA LEU A 248 4.71 -14.46 11.55
C LEU A 248 4.13 -15.71 10.91
N ASN A 249 4.46 -16.01 9.65
CA ASN A 249 4.02 -17.25 8.99
C ASN A 249 4.61 -18.47 9.69
N ASP A 250 5.92 -18.46 10.01
CA ASP A 250 6.59 -19.56 10.73
C ASP A 250 5.98 -19.79 12.12
N LEU A 251 5.62 -18.70 12.81
CA LEU A 251 4.96 -18.79 14.12
C LEU A 251 3.53 -19.32 14.03
N ASN A 252 2.77 -18.94 13.00
CA ASN A 252 1.40 -19.42 12.76
C ASN A 252 1.37 -20.94 12.49
N GLU A 253 2.41 -21.47 11.86
CA GLU A 253 2.53 -22.92 11.61
C GLU A 253 2.95 -23.69 12.86
N ASN A 254 3.40 -23.01 13.91
CA ASN A 254 3.84 -23.61 15.16
C ASN A 254 2.69 -23.73 16.16
N VAL A 255 2.34 -24.95 16.54
CA VAL A 255 1.21 -25.27 17.45
C VAL A 255 1.35 -24.59 18.82
N ASP A 256 2.59 -24.34 19.29
CA ASP A 256 2.85 -23.80 20.62
C ASP A 256 2.70 -22.27 20.68
N TYR A 257 2.82 -21.58 19.56
CA TYR A 257 2.87 -20.11 19.50
C TYR A 257 1.74 -19.45 18.72
N GLY A 258 0.98 -20.22 17.96
CA GLY A 258 -0.10 -19.67 17.11
C GLY A 258 -1.21 -18.92 17.87
N SER A 259 -1.33 -19.12 19.19
CA SER A 259 -2.29 -18.39 20.02
C SER A 259 -1.87 -16.94 20.34
N TYR A 260 -0.65 -16.55 20.03
CA TYR A 260 -0.11 -15.20 20.24
C TYR A 260 -0.10 -14.32 18.98
N ILE A 261 -0.64 -14.83 17.87
CA ILE A 261 -0.58 -14.16 16.55
C ILE A 261 -1.97 -13.91 15.99
#